data_4a0729463671b49b899db8d835c55d4f
#
_entry.id   4a0729463671b49b899db8d835c55d4f
#
_cell.length_a   1.000
_cell.length_b   1.000
_cell.length_c   1.000
_cell.angle_alpha   90.00
_cell.angle_beta   90.00
_cell.angle_gamma   90.00
#
_symmetry.space_group_name_H-M   'P 1'
#
loop_
_entity.id
_entity.type
_entity.pdbx_description
1 polymer ?
#
loop_
_entity_poly.entity_id
_entity_poly.type
_entity_poly.pdbx_seq_one_letter_code
_entity_poly.pdbx_strand_id
1 'polypeptide(L)'
;MDDKPTPVLTKLGFLSEARRFAWYPPFWMMRPKVMEHAEGWKHVRIKLPLTWASRNAAGNMFGGYQANLADPVPAIACVKHFPGYRVATKHLALEFLRIGNSDLILHFDLSDEQIATIKQELHEHQRSTPCFDLHYVRADGKICTTIRNTIAIRPLGYTGRHE
;
A
#
# COMPACT_ATOMS: atom_id res chain seq x y z
N MET A 1 12.18 -10.97 -27.54
CA MET A 1 10.97 -10.11 -27.57
C MET A 1 10.34 -10.29 -26.19
N ASP A 2 10.73 -9.42 -25.23
CA ASP A 2 10.22 -9.49 -23.84
C ASP A 2 8.80 -8.95 -23.80
N ASP A 3 7.83 -9.83 -23.92
CA ASP A 3 6.41 -9.51 -23.72
C ASP A 3 6.14 -9.40 -22.22
N LYS A 4 6.65 -8.32 -21.60
CA LYS A 4 6.28 -7.99 -20.23
C LYS A 4 4.81 -7.55 -20.25
N PRO A 5 3.91 -8.23 -19.52
CA PRO A 5 2.52 -7.86 -19.49
C PRO A 5 2.39 -6.40 -19.05
N THR A 6 1.83 -5.56 -19.92
CA THR A 6 1.56 -4.16 -19.61
C THR A 6 0.62 -4.12 -18.40
N PRO A 7 1.00 -3.46 -17.31
CA PRO A 7 0.16 -3.41 -16.11
C PRO A 7 -1.26 -2.95 -16.48
N VAL A 8 -2.27 -3.66 -16.01
CA VAL A 8 -3.70 -3.35 -16.29
C VAL A 8 -4.03 -1.88 -15.99
N LEU A 9 -3.34 -1.29 -15.01
CA LEU A 9 -3.52 0.11 -14.60
C LEU A 9 -3.04 1.13 -15.65
N THR A 10 -2.10 0.80 -16.54
CA THR A 10 -1.64 1.72 -17.59
C THR A 10 -2.67 1.89 -18.70
N LYS A 11 -3.53 0.91 -18.91
CA LYS A 11 -4.64 0.97 -19.90
C LYS A 11 -5.78 1.90 -19.49
N LEU A 12 -5.82 2.34 -18.22
CA LEU A 12 -6.86 3.20 -17.64
C LEU A 12 -6.40 4.65 -17.47
N GLY A 13 -5.54 5.14 -18.37
CA GLY A 13 -4.95 6.49 -18.31
C GLY A 13 -5.96 7.66 -18.27
N PHE A 14 -7.21 7.43 -18.69
CA PHE A 14 -8.29 8.42 -18.62
C PHE A 14 -8.91 8.56 -17.22
N LEU A 15 -8.64 7.64 -16.29
CA LEU A 15 -9.12 7.71 -14.91
C LEU A 15 -8.14 8.44 -14.01
N SER A 16 -8.65 9.16 -13.00
CA SER A 16 -7.81 9.70 -11.93
C SER A 16 -7.07 8.56 -11.21
N GLU A 17 -5.93 8.90 -10.61
CA GLU A 17 -5.09 7.93 -9.90
C GLU A 17 -5.85 7.19 -8.79
N ALA A 18 -6.65 7.91 -8.01
CA ALA A 18 -7.53 7.36 -6.98
C ALA A 18 -8.54 6.33 -7.56
N ARG A 19 -9.11 6.63 -8.75
CA ARG A 19 -10.02 5.69 -9.41
C ARG A 19 -9.30 4.47 -9.95
N ARG A 20 -8.11 4.63 -10.54
CA ARG A 20 -7.30 3.50 -11.02
C ARG A 20 -6.96 2.54 -9.88
N PHE A 21 -6.59 3.07 -8.72
CA PHE A 21 -6.35 2.28 -7.53
C PHE A 21 -7.60 1.51 -7.08
N ALA A 22 -8.73 2.21 -6.94
CA ALA A 22 -9.99 1.59 -6.50
C ALA A 22 -10.54 0.54 -7.48
N TRP A 23 -10.21 0.68 -8.77
CA TRP A 23 -10.66 -0.23 -9.84
C TRP A 23 -9.66 -1.35 -10.14
N TYR A 24 -8.60 -1.46 -9.36
CA TYR A 24 -7.68 -2.60 -9.49
C TYR A 24 -8.42 -3.90 -9.18
N PRO A 25 -8.39 -4.93 -10.07
CA PRO A 25 -9.23 -6.12 -9.92
C PRO A 25 -9.19 -6.81 -8.55
N PRO A 26 -8.04 -6.96 -7.87
CA PRO A 26 -7.98 -7.50 -6.51
C PRO A 26 -8.80 -6.73 -5.48
N PHE A 27 -9.20 -5.48 -5.77
CA PHE A 27 -9.94 -4.62 -4.84
C PHE A 27 -11.44 -4.53 -5.11
N TRP A 28 -11.95 -5.15 -6.18
CA TRP A 28 -13.35 -5.00 -6.57
C TRP A 28 -14.35 -5.39 -5.48
N MET A 29 -14.10 -6.49 -4.77
CA MET A 29 -14.96 -6.90 -3.67
C MET A 29 -14.80 -6.03 -2.42
N MET A 30 -13.62 -5.46 -2.21
CA MET A 30 -13.31 -4.60 -1.08
C MET A 30 -13.88 -3.18 -1.24
N ARG A 31 -14.03 -2.71 -2.49
CA ARG A 31 -14.51 -1.37 -2.86
C ARG A 31 -13.82 -0.23 -2.09
N PRO A 32 -12.49 -0.18 -2.04
CA PRO A 32 -11.79 0.87 -1.32
C PRO A 32 -12.09 2.23 -1.93
N LYS A 33 -12.10 3.27 -1.10
CA LYS A 33 -12.28 4.66 -1.54
C LYS A 33 -11.10 5.49 -1.06
N VAL A 34 -10.32 6.03 -1.99
CA VAL A 34 -9.28 7.01 -1.65
C VAL A 34 -9.98 8.30 -1.23
N MET A 35 -9.85 8.67 0.03
CA MET A 35 -10.46 9.85 0.63
C MET A 35 -9.56 11.07 0.44
N GLU A 36 -8.26 10.86 0.69
CA GLU A 36 -7.23 11.88 0.60
C GLU A 36 -5.95 11.27 0.05
N HIS A 37 -5.23 12.01 -0.78
CA HIS A 37 -3.86 11.70 -1.16
C HIS A 37 -3.12 12.99 -1.54
N ALA A 38 -1.90 13.13 -1.05
CA ALA A 38 -0.96 14.17 -1.49
C ALA A 38 -0.20 13.69 -2.73
N GLU A 39 0.49 14.63 -3.39
CA GLU A 39 1.36 14.34 -4.52
C GLU A 39 2.38 13.24 -4.15
N GLY A 40 2.60 12.32 -5.07
CA GLY A 40 3.51 11.18 -4.85
C GLY A 40 3.04 10.19 -3.79
N TRP A 41 1.80 10.27 -3.34
CA TRP A 41 1.27 9.39 -2.27
C TRP A 41 2.00 9.51 -0.93
N LYS A 42 2.57 10.67 -0.63
CA LYS A 42 3.22 10.94 0.66
C LYS A 42 2.27 10.89 1.84
N HIS A 43 1.03 11.28 1.62
CA HIS A 43 -0.06 11.25 2.59
C HIS A 43 -1.25 10.57 1.95
N VAL A 44 -1.75 9.50 2.56
CA VAL A 44 -2.86 8.72 1.98
C VAL A 44 -3.85 8.33 3.07
N ARG A 45 -5.14 8.54 2.76
CA ARG A 45 -6.26 8.07 3.59
C ARG A 45 -7.21 7.27 2.69
N ILE A 46 -7.36 5.98 2.98
CA ILE A 46 -8.19 5.10 2.17
C ILE A 46 -9.23 4.43 3.04
N LYS A 47 -10.48 4.65 2.70
CA LYS A 47 -11.62 4.00 3.34
C LYS A 47 -11.77 2.57 2.83
N LEU A 48 -11.82 1.61 3.73
CA LEU A 48 -12.20 0.23 3.52
C LEU A 48 -13.62 0.03 4.10
N PRO A 49 -14.67 -0.01 3.25
CA PRO A 49 -16.03 -0.05 3.73
C PRO A 49 -16.40 -1.43 4.30
N LEU A 50 -17.14 -1.43 5.42
CA LEU A 50 -17.69 -2.66 6.01
C LEU A 50 -19.00 -3.03 5.31
N THR A 51 -18.90 -3.89 4.31
CA THR A 51 -20.02 -4.37 3.50
C THR A 51 -20.29 -5.86 3.74
N TRP A 52 -21.33 -6.42 3.15
CA TRP A 52 -21.55 -7.86 3.19
C TRP A 52 -20.36 -8.67 2.64
N ALA A 53 -19.67 -8.13 1.62
CA ALA A 53 -18.52 -8.80 0.99
C ALA A 53 -17.22 -8.67 1.80
N SER A 54 -17.11 -7.67 2.69
CA SER A 54 -15.90 -7.43 3.49
C SER A 54 -16.00 -7.95 4.93
N ARG A 55 -17.13 -8.54 5.30
CA ARG A 55 -17.34 -9.13 6.64
C ARG A 55 -16.77 -10.55 6.72
N ASN A 56 -16.19 -10.86 7.88
CA ASN A 56 -15.91 -12.24 8.28
C ASN A 56 -17.16 -12.89 8.90
N ALA A 57 -17.06 -14.16 9.29
CA ALA A 57 -18.16 -14.91 9.91
C ALA A 57 -18.71 -14.27 11.21
N ALA A 58 -17.92 -13.47 11.91
CA ALA A 58 -18.34 -12.73 13.10
C ALA A 58 -18.94 -11.35 12.78
N GLY A 59 -19.14 -11.01 11.50
CA GLY A 59 -19.73 -9.73 11.06
C GLY A 59 -18.78 -8.54 11.09
N ASN A 60 -17.50 -8.74 11.38
CA ASN A 60 -16.47 -7.71 11.44
C ASN A 60 -15.64 -7.66 10.16
N MET A 61 -14.86 -6.60 9.96
CA MET A 61 -13.96 -6.47 8.84
C MET A 61 -13.02 -7.67 8.72
N PHE A 62 -12.99 -8.30 7.54
CA PHE A 62 -12.10 -9.42 7.27
C PHE A 62 -10.64 -8.96 7.28
N GLY A 63 -9.80 -9.63 8.12
CA GLY A 63 -8.39 -9.26 8.28
C GLY A 63 -7.58 -9.39 6.99
N GLY A 64 -7.92 -10.35 6.14
CA GLY A 64 -7.28 -10.49 4.82
C GLY A 64 -7.48 -9.27 3.92
N TYR A 65 -8.62 -8.58 4.00
CA TYR A 65 -8.85 -7.34 3.24
C TYR A 65 -8.04 -6.17 3.79
N GLN A 66 -7.83 -6.13 5.09
CA GLN A 66 -6.93 -5.13 5.70
C GLN A 66 -5.49 -5.34 5.21
N ALA A 67 -5.01 -6.58 5.18
CA ALA A 67 -3.68 -6.90 4.65
C ALA A 67 -3.57 -6.56 3.15
N ASN A 68 -4.52 -7.01 2.34
CA ASN A 68 -4.52 -6.80 0.90
C ASN A 68 -4.52 -5.32 0.50
N LEU A 69 -5.25 -4.46 1.24
CA LEU A 69 -5.27 -3.02 0.97
C LEU A 69 -3.98 -2.33 1.45
N ALA A 70 -3.41 -2.77 2.57
CA ALA A 70 -2.22 -2.15 3.16
C ALA A 70 -0.93 -2.49 2.40
N ASP A 71 -0.89 -3.65 1.73
CA ASP A 71 0.30 -4.15 1.03
C ASP A 71 0.83 -3.17 -0.03
N PRO A 72 0.05 -2.71 -1.03
CA PRO A 72 0.57 -1.93 -2.13
C PRO A 72 0.80 -0.44 -1.81
N VAL A 73 0.24 0.10 -0.74
CA VAL A 73 0.22 1.56 -0.51
C VAL A 73 1.63 2.14 -0.36
N PRO A 74 2.52 1.62 0.51
CA PRO A 74 3.89 2.11 0.59
C PRO A 74 4.70 1.83 -0.68
N ALA A 75 4.45 0.70 -1.34
CA ALA A 75 5.13 0.36 -2.59
C ALA A 75 4.81 1.36 -3.71
N ILE A 76 3.55 1.78 -3.83
CA ILE A 76 3.12 2.81 -4.80
C ILE A 76 3.84 4.13 -4.50
N ALA A 77 3.91 4.57 -3.25
CA ALA A 77 4.64 5.76 -2.86
C ALA A 77 6.13 5.65 -3.24
N CYS A 78 6.76 4.51 -2.96
CA CYS A 78 8.17 4.26 -3.33
C CYS A 78 8.39 4.31 -4.85
N VAL A 79 7.51 3.71 -5.65
CA VAL A 79 7.61 3.77 -7.13
C VAL A 79 7.58 5.22 -7.62
N LYS A 80 6.79 6.08 -7.01
CA LYS A 80 6.67 7.50 -7.40
C LYS A 80 7.89 8.34 -6.99
N HIS A 81 8.45 8.07 -5.83
CA HIS A 81 9.57 8.86 -5.30
C HIS A 81 10.94 8.37 -5.77
N PHE A 82 11.04 7.10 -6.20
CA PHE A 82 12.29 6.46 -6.61
C PHE A 82 12.16 5.83 -8.01
N PRO A 83 11.94 6.66 -9.07
CA PRO A 83 11.85 6.16 -10.44
C PRO A 83 13.17 5.50 -10.86
N GLY A 84 13.08 4.45 -11.66
CA GLY A 84 14.26 3.70 -12.12
C GLY A 84 14.67 2.55 -11.19
N TYR A 85 13.95 2.33 -10.10
CA TYR A 85 14.16 1.18 -9.22
C TYR A 85 12.98 0.20 -9.30
N ARG A 86 13.27 -1.08 -9.08
CA ARG A 86 12.27 -2.13 -8.82
C ARG A 86 11.84 -2.03 -7.36
N VAL A 87 10.55 -2.01 -7.11
CA VAL A 87 9.96 -1.94 -5.78
C VAL A 87 9.10 -3.17 -5.55
N ALA A 88 9.24 -3.82 -4.40
CA ALA A 88 8.43 -4.96 -4.01
C ALA A 88 8.26 -5.00 -2.49
N THR A 89 7.10 -5.43 -2.02
CA THR A 89 6.90 -5.74 -0.60
C THR A 89 7.75 -6.96 -0.22
N LYS A 90 8.56 -6.82 0.82
CA LYS A 90 9.39 -7.88 1.37
C LYS A 90 8.75 -8.56 2.57
N HIS A 91 8.09 -7.77 3.41
CA HIS A 91 7.47 -8.28 4.63
C HIS A 91 6.28 -7.40 5.00
N LEU A 92 5.19 -8.03 5.41
CA LEU A 92 3.98 -7.37 5.87
C LEU A 92 3.53 -8.04 7.17
N ALA A 93 3.45 -7.28 8.26
CA ALA A 93 2.97 -7.75 9.54
C ALA A 93 1.80 -6.87 10.00
N LEU A 94 0.73 -7.52 10.46
CA LEU A 94 -0.44 -6.85 11.02
C LEU A 94 -0.65 -7.31 12.47
N GLU A 95 -0.99 -6.36 13.33
CA GLU A 95 -1.41 -6.62 14.69
C GLU A 95 -2.84 -6.08 14.88
N PHE A 96 -3.78 -6.99 15.16
CA PHE A 96 -5.19 -6.65 15.36
C PHE A 96 -5.42 -6.31 16.82
N LEU A 97 -5.43 -5.02 17.14
CA LEU A 97 -5.62 -4.51 18.51
C LEU A 97 -7.08 -4.51 18.94
N ARG A 98 -7.98 -4.31 17.98
CA ARG A 98 -9.44 -4.24 18.21
C ARG A 98 -10.18 -4.79 16.99
N ILE A 99 -11.41 -5.25 17.22
CA ILE A 99 -12.30 -5.69 16.14
C ILE A 99 -12.65 -4.51 15.21
N GLY A 100 -12.65 -4.76 13.90
CA GLY A 100 -13.06 -3.79 12.87
C GLY A 100 -14.58 -3.84 12.66
N ASN A 101 -15.36 -3.25 13.54
CA ASN A 101 -16.82 -3.31 13.54
C ASN A 101 -17.50 -2.13 12.81
N SER A 102 -16.72 -1.37 12.04
CA SER A 102 -17.20 -0.23 11.24
C SER A 102 -16.41 -0.17 9.91
N ASP A 103 -16.72 0.79 9.06
CA ASP A 103 -15.78 1.22 8.04
C ASP A 103 -14.44 1.52 8.69
N LEU A 104 -13.34 1.17 8.00
CA LEU A 104 -11.99 1.45 8.46
C LEU A 104 -11.31 2.44 7.54
N ILE A 105 -10.49 3.32 8.10
CA ILE A 105 -9.67 4.23 7.30
C ILE A 105 -8.20 3.84 7.48
N LEU A 106 -7.55 3.45 6.39
CA LEU A 106 -6.11 3.23 6.35
C LEU A 106 -5.40 4.56 6.32
N HIS A 107 -4.45 4.73 7.22
CA HIS A 107 -3.57 5.88 7.31
C HIS A 107 -2.15 5.47 6.91
N PHE A 108 -1.59 6.20 5.98
CA PHE A 108 -0.18 6.10 5.58
C PHE A 108 0.39 7.48 5.39
N ASP A 109 1.60 7.70 5.92
CA ASP A 109 2.35 8.94 5.81
C ASP A 109 3.83 8.62 5.52
N LEU A 110 4.39 9.27 4.51
CA LEU A 110 5.79 9.18 4.12
C LEU A 110 6.44 10.55 4.30
N SER A 111 7.32 10.67 5.29
CA SER A 111 7.97 11.94 5.59
C SER A 111 9.09 12.29 4.60
N ASP A 112 9.40 13.59 4.50
CA ASP A 112 10.52 14.06 3.68
C ASP A 112 11.87 13.54 4.20
N GLU A 113 11.99 13.35 5.50
CA GLU A 113 13.16 12.75 6.13
C GLU A 113 13.34 11.28 5.71
N GLN A 114 12.28 10.50 5.72
CA GLN A 114 12.33 9.11 5.22
C GLN A 114 12.71 9.06 3.74
N ILE A 115 12.15 9.97 2.92
CA ILE A 115 12.51 10.06 1.49
C ILE A 115 14.00 10.39 1.33
N ALA A 116 14.53 11.35 2.11
CA ALA A 116 15.94 11.73 2.05
C ALA A 116 16.85 10.56 2.45
N THR A 117 16.52 9.86 3.54
CA THR A 117 17.28 8.68 4.00
C THR A 117 17.31 7.59 2.93
N ILE A 118 16.16 7.26 2.34
CA ILE A 118 16.08 6.25 1.28
C ILE A 118 16.90 6.67 0.06
N LYS A 119 16.84 7.96 -0.35
CA LYS A 119 17.65 8.48 -1.46
C LYS A 119 19.15 8.32 -1.19
N GLN A 120 19.59 8.62 0.03
CA GLN A 120 20.98 8.44 0.43
C GLN A 120 21.40 6.97 0.34
N GLU A 121 20.62 6.05 0.91
CA GLU A 121 20.90 4.61 0.83
C GLU A 121 20.96 4.09 -0.63
N LEU A 122 20.07 4.58 -1.48
CA LEU A 122 20.06 4.23 -2.90
C LEU A 122 21.29 4.78 -3.62
N HIS A 123 21.75 5.98 -3.28
CA HIS A 123 22.96 6.56 -3.85
C HIS A 123 24.21 5.81 -3.41
N GLU A 124 24.32 5.48 -2.12
CA GLU A 124 25.54 4.86 -1.54
C GLU A 124 25.61 3.34 -1.82
N HIS A 125 24.47 2.65 -1.77
CA HIS A 125 24.42 1.19 -1.76
C HIS A 125 23.63 0.59 -2.91
N GLN A 126 23.04 1.41 -3.78
CA GLN A 126 22.15 1.00 -4.88
C GLN A 126 20.95 0.15 -4.42
N ARG A 127 20.64 0.17 -3.12
CA ARG A 127 19.53 -0.58 -2.53
C ARG A 127 19.07 0.07 -1.23
N SER A 128 17.77 -0.04 -0.94
CA SER A 128 17.19 0.35 0.33
C SER A 128 16.14 -0.68 0.76
N THR A 129 15.88 -0.77 2.06
CA THR A 129 14.88 -1.69 2.60
C THR A 129 14.13 -1.00 3.75
N PRO A 130 13.41 0.10 3.48
CA PRO A 130 12.68 0.83 4.50
C PRO A 130 11.50 0.02 5.06
N CYS A 131 11.19 0.28 6.32
CA CYS A 131 10.00 -0.21 7.00
C CYS A 131 9.06 0.97 7.26
N PHE A 132 7.81 0.82 6.87
CA PHE A 132 6.76 1.83 7.04
C PHE A 132 5.72 1.36 8.03
N ASP A 133 5.27 2.27 8.89
CA ASP A 133 4.19 2.05 9.81
C ASP A 133 2.88 2.61 9.22
N LEU A 134 1.83 1.79 9.21
CA LEU A 134 0.48 2.16 8.82
C LEU A 134 -0.48 1.75 9.93
N HIS A 135 -1.69 2.28 9.90
CA HIS A 135 -2.71 1.82 10.83
C HIS A 135 -4.11 2.02 10.27
N TYR A 136 -5.04 1.21 10.76
CA TYR A 136 -6.47 1.38 10.50
C TYR A 136 -7.17 2.05 11.68
N VAL A 137 -7.99 3.05 11.37
CA VAL A 137 -8.83 3.77 12.33
C VAL A 137 -10.29 3.43 12.07
N ARG A 138 -11.05 3.16 13.13
CA ARG A 138 -12.49 2.92 13.11
C ARG A 138 -13.26 4.23 13.11
N ALA A 139 -14.59 4.14 12.89
CA ALA A 139 -15.49 5.30 12.94
C ALA A 139 -15.50 6.04 14.29
N ASP A 140 -15.13 5.35 15.39
CA ASP A 140 -15.00 5.95 16.74
C ASP A 140 -13.63 6.61 16.99
N GLY A 141 -12.79 6.74 15.98
CA GLY A 141 -11.46 7.33 16.06
C GLY A 141 -10.38 6.43 16.68
N LYS A 142 -10.70 5.19 17.07
CA LYS A 142 -9.72 4.29 17.69
C LYS A 142 -8.96 3.49 16.65
N ILE A 143 -7.66 3.36 16.84
CA ILE A 143 -6.82 2.45 16.04
C ILE A 143 -7.26 1.01 16.35
N CYS A 144 -7.58 0.25 15.31
CA CYS A 144 -7.94 -1.16 15.44
C CYS A 144 -6.88 -2.13 14.95
N THR A 145 -6.02 -1.68 14.03
CA THR A 145 -4.95 -2.51 13.48
C THR A 145 -3.72 -1.65 13.25
N THR A 146 -2.56 -2.10 13.69
CA THR A 146 -1.26 -1.55 13.32
C THR A 146 -0.58 -2.44 12.30
N ILE A 147 0.21 -1.85 11.42
CA ILE A 147 0.80 -2.54 10.28
C ILE A 147 2.24 -2.08 10.10
N ARG A 148 3.14 -3.03 9.92
CA ARG A 148 4.52 -2.78 9.51
C ARG A 148 4.73 -3.39 8.14
N ASN A 149 5.06 -2.55 7.17
CA ASN A 149 5.28 -2.94 5.78
C ASN A 149 6.71 -2.62 5.35
N THR A 150 7.51 -3.63 5.10
CA THR A 150 8.90 -3.50 4.66
C THR A 150 8.98 -3.62 3.15
N ILE A 151 9.51 -2.59 2.50
CA ILE A 151 9.63 -2.50 1.05
C ILE A 151 11.07 -2.71 0.63
N ALA A 152 11.30 -3.59 -0.33
CA ALA A 152 12.59 -3.76 -0.98
C ALA A 152 12.66 -2.85 -2.22
N ILE A 153 13.64 -1.93 -2.26
CA ILE A 153 13.93 -1.06 -3.40
C ILE A 153 15.28 -1.50 -3.97
N ARG A 154 15.31 -1.90 -5.24
CA ARG A 154 16.47 -2.52 -5.90
C ARG A 154 16.65 -1.94 -7.30
N PRO A 155 17.88 -1.94 -7.87
CA PRO A 155 18.11 -1.55 -9.26
C PRO A 155 17.29 -2.39 -10.23
N LEU A 156 16.95 -1.82 -11.37
CA LEU A 156 16.39 -2.59 -12.49
C LEU A 156 17.39 -3.68 -12.91
N GLY A 157 16.93 -4.90 -13.09
CA GLY A 157 17.79 -6.04 -13.43
C GLY A 157 18.43 -6.74 -12.23
N TYR A 158 18.12 -6.32 -11.00
CA TYR A 158 18.53 -7.04 -9.80
C TYR A 158 17.92 -8.46 -9.79
N THR A 159 18.79 -9.46 -9.81
CA THR A 159 18.42 -10.87 -9.59
C THR A 159 18.77 -11.23 -8.15
N GLY A 160 17.75 -11.57 -7.36
CA GLY A 160 17.95 -12.02 -5.98
C GLY A 160 18.60 -13.41 -5.93
N ARG A 161 19.22 -13.77 -4.80
CA ARG A 161 19.79 -15.13 -4.60
C ARG A 161 18.75 -16.27 -4.63
N HIS A 162 17.48 -15.95 -4.80
CA HIS A 162 16.35 -16.90 -4.74
C HIS A 162 15.42 -16.79 -5.97
N GLU A 163 15.89 -16.18 -7.05
CA GLU A 163 15.23 -16.24 -8.36
C GLU A 163 15.97 -17.22 -9.27
#